data_cb0b9c802d5ef8f1d59ab752dcb3b1cf
#
_entry.id   cb0b9c802d5ef8f1d59ab752dcb3b1cf
#
_cell.length_a   1.000
_cell.length_b   1.000
_cell.length_c   1.000
_cell.angle_alpha   90.00
_cell.angle_beta   90.00
_cell.angle_gamma   90.00
#
_symmetry.space_group_name_H-M   'P 1'
#
loop_
_entity.id
_entity.type
_entity.pdbx_description
1 polymer ?
#
loop_
_entity_poly.entity_id
_entity_poly.type
_entity_poly.pdbx_seq_one_letter_code
_entity_poly.pdbx_strand_id
1 'polypeptide(L)'
;LCLSLTLEVNIMKLKGSKTEQNLKDAFAGESQANRRYLYFAAKADVEGYNDVAALFRSTAEGETGHAHGHLEFLEQCGDPATGMPFGSTSDNLKTSVAGETHEYTDMYPGMAKAARAEGFEEIANWFETLAKAERSHANRYSKALTEFVA
;
A
#
# COMPACT_ATOMS: atom_id res chain seq x y z
N LEU A 1 8.18 -56.48 9.30
CA LEU A 1 7.80 -55.48 8.28
C LEU A 1 7.26 -54.25 9.01
N CYS A 2 8.13 -53.26 9.19
CA CYS A 2 7.80 -51.97 9.82
C CYS A 2 7.40 -51.04 8.68
N LEU A 3 6.11 -50.75 8.55
CA LEU A 3 5.59 -49.74 7.67
C LEU A 3 5.84 -48.39 8.35
N SER A 4 6.85 -47.66 7.87
CA SER A 4 7.08 -46.26 8.20
C SER A 4 5.99 -45.42 7.51
N LEU A 5 4.96 -45.03 8.27
CA LEU A 5 4.03 -43.98 7.89
C LEU A 5 4.75 -42.64 8.05
N THR A 6 5.35 -42.12 6.98
CA THR A 6 5.72 -40.74 6.89
C THR A 6 4.45 -39.91 6.80
N LEU A 7 4.07 -39.27 7.90
CA LEU A 7 3.09 -38.18 7.85
C LEU A 7 3.71 -37.07 7.00
N GLU A 8 3.30 -36.96 5.74
CA GLU A 8 3.52 -35.74 4.97
C GLU A 8 2.67 -34.64 5.63
N VAL A 9 3.32 -33.77 6.40
CA VAL A 9 2.71 -32.55 6.89
C VAL A 9 2.43 -31.71 5.66
N ASN A 10 1.19 -31.66 5.25
CA ASN A 10 0.75 -30.82 4.14
C ASN A 10 0.84 -29.36 4.63
N ILE A 11 2.00 -28.72 4.42
CA ILE A 11 2.22 -27.33 4.77
C ILE A 11 1.34 -26.51 3.83
N MET A 12 0.22 -26.02 4.34
CA MET A 12 -0.67 -25.11 3.61
C MET A 12 0.10 -23.84 3.25
N LYS A 13 0.23 -23.57 1.95
CA LYS A 13 0.88 -22.38 1.44
C LYS A 13 -0.15 -21.25 1.29
N LEU A 14 0.11 -20.12 1.93
CA LEU A 14 -0.69 -18.92 1.78
C LEU A 14 -0.65 -18.37 0.36
N LYS A 15 0.55 -18.34 -0.24
CA LYS A 15 0.78 -17.83 -1.59
C LYS A 15 -0.04 -18.57 -2.64
N GLY A 16 -0.78 -17.83 -3.45
CA GLY A 16 -1.68 -18.35 -4.49
C GLY A 16 -3.05 -18.76 -3.99
N SER A 17 -3.35 -18.65 -2.69
CA SER A 17 -4.63 -19.01 -2.10
C SER A 17 -5.68 -17.88 -2.22
N LYS A 18 -6.95 -18.23 -2.03
CA LYS A 18 -8.03 -17.25 -1.87
C LYS A 18 -7.80 -16.38 -0.62
N THR A 19 -7.20 -16.95 0.43
CA THR A 19 -6.87 -16.23 1.67
C THR A 19 -5.83 -15.14 1.43
N GLU A 20 -4.82 -15.36 0.59
CA GLU A 20 -3.89 -14.31 0.18
C GLU A 20 -4.62 -13.13 -0.47
N GLN A 21 -5.52 -13.42 -1.41
CA GLN A 21 -6.31 -12.36 -2.05
C GLN A 21 -7.19 -11.62 -1.05
N ASN A 22 -7.82 -12.34 -0.11
CA ASN A 22 -8.61 -11.72 0.95
C ASN A 22 -7.77 -10.79 1.83
N LEU A 23 -6.54 -11.16 2.17
CA LEU A 23 -5.62 -10.30 2.92
C LEU A 23 -5.24 -9.04 2.16
N LYS A 24 -5.00 -9.14 0.85
CA LYS A 24 -4.74 -7.98 -0.02
C LYS A 24 -5.93 -7.04 -0.09
N ASP A 25 -7.13 -7.59 -0.27
CA ASP A 25 -8.36 -6.81 -0.33
C ASP A 25 -8.66 -6.14 1.03
N ALA A 26 -8.46 -6.86 2.13
CA ALA A 26 -8.63 -6.33 3.47
C ALA A 26 -7.60 -5.23 3.77
N PHE A 27 -6.34 -5.43 3.44
CA PHE A 27 -5.30 -4.39 3.57
C PHE A 27 -5.66 -3.12 2.79
N ALA A 28 -6.13 -3.26 1.55
CA ALA A 28 -6.56 -2.12 0.74
C ALA A 28 -7.76 -1.41 1.37
N GLY A 29 -8.74 -2.14 1.87
CA GLY A 29 -9.93 -1.61 2.55
C GLY A 29 -9.58 -0.85 3.83
N GLU A 30 -8.78 -1.44 4.71
CA GLU A 30 -8.36 -0.81 5.97
C GLU A 30 -7.49 0.43 5.74
N SER A 31 -6.60 0.38 4.76
CA SER A 31 -5.77 1.53 4.38
C SER A 31 -6.62 2.69 3.84
N GLN A 32 -7.61 2.39 3.01
CA GLN A 32 -8.56 3.38 2.51
C GLN A 32 -9.40 3.95 3.65
N ALA A 33 -9.93 3.11 4.54
CA ALA A 33 -10.72 3.53 5.70
C ALA A 33 -9.93 4.48 6.60
N ASN A 34 -8.67 4.15 6.92
CA ASN A 34 -7.77 5.02 7.68
C ASN A 34 -7.70 6.43 7.07
N ARG A 35 -7.41 6.53 5.80
CA ARG A 35 -7.23 7.82 5.13
C ARG A 35 -8.54 8.60 5.00
N ARG A 36 -9.64 7.91 4.73
CA ARG A 36 -10.99 8.52 4.67
C ARG A 36 -11.40 9.08 6.04
N TYR A 37 -11.18 8.34 7.11
CA TYR A 37 -11.55 8.80 8.46
C TYR A 37 -10.72 10.00 8.91
N LEU A 38 -9.44 10.06 8.57
CA LEU A 38 -8.62 11.25 8.82
C LEU A 38 -9.12 12.46 8.04
N TYR A 39 -9.55 12.29 6.81
CA TYR A 39 -10.17 13.34 6.02
C TYR A 39 -11.51 13.79 6.62
N PHE A 40 -12.34 12.84 7.05
CA PHE A 40 -13.63 13.15 7.70
C PHE A 40 -13.43 13.87 9.04
N ALA A 41 -12.40 13.49 9.80
CA ALA A 41 -12.06 14.18 11.03
C ALA A 41 -11.73 15.66 10.78
N ALA A 42 -10.91 15.95 9.77
CA ALA A 42 -10.59 17.34 9.41
C ALA A 42 -11.83 18.13 9.00
N LYS A 43 -12.77 17.54 8.29
CA LYS A 43 -14.06 18.19 7.95
C LYS A 43 -14.92 18.44 9.19
N ALA A 44 -15.01 17.46 10.09
CA ALA A 44 -15.76 17.61 11.34
C ALA A 44 -15.18 18.74 12.22
N ASP A 45 -13.86 18.87 12.28
CA ASP A 45 -13.22 19.98 13.00
C ASP A 45 -13.62 21.35 12.42
N VAL A 46 -13.60 21.49 11.09
CA VAL A 46 -14.01 22.75 10.41
C VAL A 46 -15.46 23.09 10.71
N GLU A 47 -16.33 22.08 10.80
CA GLU A 47 -17.75 22.27 11.12
C GLU A 47 -18.02 22.46 12.63
N GLY A 48 -17.00 22.32 13.49
CA GLY A 48 -17.11 22.49 14.94
C GLY A 48 -17.53 21.24 15.71
N TYR A 49 -17.57 20.07 15.08
CA TYR A 49 -17.92 18.78 15.69
C TYR A 49 -16.67 18.05 16.22
N ASN A 50 -16.01 18.64 17.21
CA ASN A 50 -14.71 18.14 17.71
C ASN A 50 -14.78 16.73 18.29
N ASP A 51 -15.88 16.36 18.96
CA ASP A 51 -16.06 15.00 19.50
C ASP A 51 -16.19 13.96 18.37
N VAL A 52 -16.88 14.32 17.29
CA VAL A 52 -16.98 13.45 16.10
C VAL A 52 -15.63 13.35 15.40
N ALA A 53 -14.89 14.44 15.28
CA ALA A 53 -13.53 14.43 14.75
C ALA A 53 -12.61 13.51 15.56
N ALA A 54 -12.68 13.54 16.88
CA ALA A 54 -11.93 12.65 17.76
C ALA A 54 -12.30 11.18 17.56
N LEU A 55 -13.59 10.88 17.37
CA LEU A 55 -14.05 9.52 17.05
C LEU A 55 -13.45 9.01 15.73
N PHE A 56 -13.48 9.82 14.67
CA PHE A 56 -12.88 9.47 13.39
C PHE A 56 -11.36 9.21 13.52
N ARG A 57 -10.62 10.06 14.22
CA ARG A 57 -9.17 9.88 14.43
C ARG A 57 -8.86 8.62 15.22
N SER A 58 -9.58 8.36 16.28
CA SER A 58 -9.40 7.15 17.09
C SER A 58 -9.66 5.88 16.27
N THR A 59 -10.73 5.88 15.47
CA THR A 59 -11.03 4.76 14.58
C THR A 59 -9.95 4.57 13.51
N ALA A 60 -9.48 5.66 12.90
CA ALA A 60 -8.40 5.61 11.91
C ALA A 60 -7.11 4.99 12.48
N GLU A 61 -6.79 5.25 13.72
CA GLU A 61 -5.64 4.64 14.41
C GLU A 61 -5.80 3.12 14.56
N GLY A 62 -7.01 2.65 14.86
CA GLY A 62 -7.35 1.23 14.85
C GLY A 62 -7.16 0.57 13.48
N GLU A 63 -7.59 1.24 12.41
CA GLU A 63 -7.43 0.75 11.04
C GLU A 63 -5.96 0.64 10.62
N THR A 64 -5.07 1.48 11.17
CA THR A 64 -3.63 1.33 10.97
C THR A 64 -3.13 -0.02 11.51
N GLY A 65 -3.56 -0.41 12.72
CA GLY A 65 -3.20 -1.70 13.32
C GLY A 65 -3.72 -2.88 12.50
N HIS A 66 -4.96 -2.80 12.01
CA HIS A 66 -5.54 -3.83 11.14
C HIS A 66 -4.76 -3.99 9.84
N ALA A 67 -4.44 -2.88 9.17
CA ALA A 67 -3.66 -2.89 7.94
C ALA A 67 -2.27 -3.51 8.14
N HIS A 68 -1.56 -3.14 9.21
CA HIS A 68 -0.27 -3.72 9.54
C HIS A 68 -0.36 -5.22 9.82
N GLY A 69 -1.39 -5.68 10.52
CA GLY A 69 -1.62 -7.11 10.77
C GLY A 69 -1.79 -7.91 9.47
N HIS A 70 -2.51 -7.37 8.49
CA HIS A 70 -2.63 -8.00 7.17
C HIS A 70 -1.28 -8.06 6.44
N LEU A 71 -0.48 -7.00 6.50
CA LEU A 71 0.86 -6.96 5.90
C LEU A 71 1.81 -8.00 6.51
N GLU A 72 1.78 -8.20 7.83
CA GLU A 72 2.60 -9.21 8.50
C GLU A 72 2.37 -10.61 7.90
N PHE A 73 1.12 -11.00 7.65
CA PHE A 73 0.83 -12.25 6.96
C PHE A 73 1.28 -12.25 5.50
N LEU A 74 1.16 -11.10 4.80
CA LEU A 74 1.52 -10.99 3.39
C LEU A 74 3.03 -10.99 3.14
N GLU A 75 3.89 -10.82 4.14
CA GLU A 75 5.35 -10.97 3.99
C GLU A 75 5.74 -12.31 3.37
N GLN A 76 4.96 -13.37 3.58
CA GLN A 76 5.17 -14.68 2.98
C GLN A 76 4.88 -14.72 1.48
N CYS A 77 4.15 -13.74 0.97
CA CYS A 77 3.61 -13.75 -0.40
C CYS A 77 4.29 -12.74 -1.31
N GLY A 78 4.62 -11.58 -0.78
CA GLY A 78 5.14 -10.43 -1.51
C GLY A 78 4.32 -9.16 -1.29
N ASP A 79 4.92 -8.04 -1.60
CA ASP A 79 4.30 -6.72 -1.47
C ASP A 79 3.01 -6.64 -2.31
N PRO A 80 1.88 -6.24 -1.73
CA PRO A 80 0.60 -6.23 -2.45
C PRO A 80 0.56 -5.29 -3.66
N ALA A 81 1.42 -4.27 -3.71
CA ALA A 81 1.48 -3.34 -4.83
C ALA A 81 2.41 -3.80 -5.96
N THR A 82 3.57 -4.35 -5.63
CA THR A 82 4.63 -4.67 -6.59
C THR A 82 4.83 -6.16 -6.83
N GLY A 83 4.37 -7.00 -5.90
CA GLY A 83 4.65 -8.44 -5.89
C GLY A 83 6.08 -8.81 -5.47
N MET A 84 6.92 -7.82 -5.20
CA MET A 84 8.31 -8.02 -4.77
C MET A 84 8.40 -8.46 -3.30
N PRO A 85 9.51 -9.10 -2.89
CA PRO A 85 9.76 -9.37 -1.48
C PRO A 85 9.73 -8.09 -0.64
N PHE A 86 9.21 -8.19 0.57
CA PHE A 86 9.23 -7.11 1.55
C PHE A 86 9.30 -7.69 2.98
N GLY A 87 9.54 -6.84 3.96
CA GLY A 87 9.71 -7.19 5.36
C GLY A 87 11.07 -6.74 5.91
N SER A 88 12.18 -7.04 5.20
CA SER A 88 13.48 -6.47 5.54
C SER A 88 13.62 -5.03 5.03
N THR A 89 14.43 -4.20 5.70
CA THR A 89 14.65 -2.82 5.25
C THR A 89 15.18 -2.74 3.82
N SER A 90 16.11 -3.63 3.44
CA SER A 90 16.63 -3.69 2.08
C SER A 90 15.53 -3.99 1.06
N ASP A 91 14.69 -4.99 1.32
CA ASP A 91 13.60 -5.36 0.44
C ASP A 91 12.51 -4.27 0.41
N ASN A 92 12.20 -3.68 1.55
CA ASN A 92 11.26 -2.57 1.63
C ASN A 92 11.70 -1.36 0.80
N LEU A 93 12.99 -1.02 0.80
CA LEU A 93 13.54 0.03 -0.06
C LEU A 93 13.43 -0.33 -1.55
N LYS A 94 13.76 -1.56 -1.91
CA LYS A 94 13.66 -2.03 -3.30
C LYS A 94 12.23 -1.98 -3.84
N THR A 95 11.28 -2.50 -3.08
CA THR A 95 9.87 -2.49 -3.50
C THR A 95 9.31 -1.07 -3.54
N SER A 96 9.76 -0.17 -2.64
CA SER A 96 9.37 1.24 -2.68
C SER A 96 9.88 1.94 -3.93
N VAL A 97 11.14 1.73 -4.31
CA VAL A 97 11.69 2.26 -5.58
C VAL A 97 10.85 1.78 -6.77
N ALA A 98 10.51 0.49 -6.81
CA ALA A 98 9.70 -0.07 -7.89
C ALA A 98 8.29 0.52 -7.93
N GLY A 99 7.63 0.65 -6.79
CA GLY A 99 6.28 1.24 -6.68
C GLY A 99 6.24 2.69 -7.15
N GLU A 100 7.09 3.53 -6.60
CA GLU A 100 7.17 4.94 -6.96
C GLU A 100 7.56 5.14 -8.43
N THR A 101 8.45 4.30 -8.96
CA THR A 101 8.84 4.34 -10.38
C THR A 101 7.64 4.00 -11.27
N HIS A 102 6.86 2.99 -10.95
CA HIS A 102 5.64 2.68 -11.68
C HIS A 102 4.63 3.84 -11.64
N GLU A 103 4.48 4.49 -10.49
CA GLU A 103 3.55 5.61 -10.32
C GLU A 103 3.91 6.80 -11.20
N TYR A 104 5.19 7.16 -11.32
CA TYR A 104 5.59 8.33 -12.12
C TYR A 104 5.84 8.03 -13.60
N THR A 105 6.15 6.81 -13.98
CA THR A 105 6.42 6.45 -15.38
C THR A 105 5.20 5.96 -16.13
N ASP A 106 4.25 5.32 -15.44
CA ASP A 106 3.11 4.64 -16.06
C ASP A 106 1.76 5.08 -15.48
N MET A 107 1.54 4.89 -14.19
CA MET A 107 0.22 5.06 -13.56
C MET A 107 -0.30 6.49 -13.70
N TYR A 108 0.37 7.47 -13.12
CA TYR A 108 -0.09 8.86 -13.16
C TYR A 108 -0.05 9.47 -14.56
N PRO A 109 0.97 9.25 -15.39
CA PRO A 109 0.93 9.72 -16.80
C PRO A 109 -0.25 9.14 -17.58
N GLY A 110 -0.57 7.86 -17.40
CA GLY A 110 -1.73 7.23 -18.03
C GLY A 110 -3.06 7.81 -17.53
N MET A 111 -3.18 8.02 -16.23
CA MET A 111 -4.38 8.64 -15.62
C MET A 111 -4.56 10.10 -16.08
N ALA A 112 -3.48 10.88 -16.17
CA ALA A 112 -3.52 12.25 -16.68
C ALA A 112 -4.00 12.31 -18.12
N LYS A 113 -3.50 11.40 -18.97
CA LYS A 113 -3.92 11.29 -20.36
C LYS A 113 -5.41 10.97 -20.48
N ALA A 114 -5.91 10.01 -19.70
CA ALA A 114 -7.31 9.63 -19.67
C ALA A 114 -8.21 10.79 -19.21
N ALA A 115 -7.83 11.45 -18.09
CA ALA A 115 -8.57 12.60 -17.58
C ALA A 115 -8.68 13.74 -18.60
N ARG A 116 -7.59 14.03 -19.30
CA ARG A 116 -7.57 15.08 -20.34
C ARG A 116 -8.45 14.71 -21.53
N ALA A 117 -8.42 13.44 -21.95
CA ALA A 117 -9.28 12.96 -23.03
C ALA A 117 -10.78 13.01 -22.67
N GLU A 118 -11.11 12.89 -21.40
CA GLU A 118 -12.49 13.00 -20.88
C GLU A 118 -12.90 14.44 -20.56
N GLY A 119 -11.99 15.42 -20.71
CA GLY A 119 -12.27 16.83 -20.45
C GLY A 119 -12.03 17.30 -19.00
N PHE A 120 -11.43 16.47 -18.16
CA PHE A 120 -11.09 16.81 -16.76
C PHE A 120 -9.69 17.41 -16.63
N GLU A 121 -9.51 18.60 -17.20
CA GLU A 121 -8.19 19.25 -17.30
C GLU A 121 -7.52 19.52 -15.95
N GLU A 122 -8.28 19.96 -14.95
CA GLU A 122 -7.77 20.21 -13.61
C GLU A 122 -7.28 18.92 -12.93
N ILE A 123 -8.00 17.82 -13.11
CA ILE A 123 -7.62 16.51 -12.58
C ILE A 123 -6.38 15.98 -13.32
N ALA A 124 -6.31 16.18 -14.64
CA ALA A 124 -5.13 15.79 -15.41
C ALA A 124 -3.87 16.53 -14.92
N ASN A 125 -3.96 17.84 -14.66
CA ASN A 125 -2.87 18.63 -14.10
C ASN A 125 -2.48 18.16 -12.69
N TRP A 126 -3.45 17.77 -11.89
CA TRP A 126 -3.20 17.17 -10.58
C TRP A 126 -2.38 15.87 -10.69
N PHE A 127 -2.78 14.94 -11.55
CA PHE A 127 -2.04 13.70 -11.78
C PHE A 127 -0.62 13.95 -12.30
N GLU A 128 -0.41 14.90 -13.18
CA GLU A 128 0.93 15.29 -13.66
C GLU A 128 1.79 15.87 -12.53
N THR A 129 1.20 16.63 -11.62
CA THR A 129 1.88 17.14 -10.43
C THR A 129 2.31 16.00 -9.51
N LEU A 130 1.42 15.02 -9.29
CA LEU A 130 1.75 13.83 -8.50
C LEU A 130 2.85 13.00 -9.16
N ALA A 131 2.84 12.81 -10.47
CA ALA A 131 3.92 12.10 -11.16
C ALA A 131 5.30 12.72 -10.87
N LYS A 132 5.40 14.04 -10.78
CA LYS A 132 6.65 14.73 -10.39
C LYS A 132 7.03 14.45 -8.94
N ALA A 133 6.06 14.42 -8.03
CA ALA A 133 6.28 14.11 -6.62
C ALA A 133 6.77 12.66 -6.45
N GLU A 134 6.15 11.69 -7.13
CA GLU A 134 6.53 10.29 -7.03
C GLU A 134 7.92 10.02 -7.64
N ARG A 135 8.31 10.76 -8.67
CA ARG A 135 9.69 10.74 -9.17
C ARG A 135 10.69 11.19 -8.09
N SER A 136 10.37 12.22 -7.35
CA SER A 136 11.20 12.68 -6.22
C SER A 136 11.30 11.60 -5.13
N HIS A 137 10.20 10.93 -4.81
CA HIS A 137 10.18 9.82 -3.84
C HIS A 137 11.05 8.65 -4.33
N ALA A 138 10.91 8.22 -5.58
CA ALA A 138 11.73 7.17 -6.16
C ALA A 138 13.23 7.49 -6.06
N ASN A 139 13.62 8.72 -6.37
CA ASN A 139 15.02 9.18 -6.27
C ASN A 139 15.54 9.13 -4.82
N ARG A 140 14.72 9.54 -3.86
CA ARG A 140 15.06 9.50 -2.43
C ARG A 140 15.24 8.07 -1.93
N TYR A 141 14.34 7.16 -2.29
CA TYR A 141 14.47 5.73 -1.95
C TYR A 141 15.66 5.08 -2.64
N SER A 142 15.93 5.39 -3.90
CA SER A 142 17.10 4.90 -4.63
C SER A 142 18.40 5.33 -3.95
N LYS A 143 18.49 6.59 -3.53
CA LYS A 143 19.64 7.09 -2.76
C LYS A 143 19.80 6.34 -1.44
N ALA A 144 18.73 6.22 -0.67
CA ALA A 144 18.75 5.50 0.60
C ALA A 144 19.16 4.03 0.42
N LEU A 145 18.69 3.36 -0.63
CA LEU A 145 19.07 1.99 -0.94
C LEU A 145 20.57 1.88 -1.26
N THR A 146 21.13 2.79 -2.05
CA THR A 146 22.55 2.82 -2.38
C THR A 146 23.40 2.99 -1.11
N GLU A 147 23.02 3.90 -0.22
CA GLU A 147 23.70 4.15 1.06
C GLU A 147 23.55 2.96 2.02
N PHE A 148 22.40 2.28 2.01
CA PHE A 148 22.13 1.14 2.88
C PHE A 148 22.96 -0.11 2.53
N VAL A 149 23.23 -0.35 1.24
CA VAL A 149 24.00 -1.52 0.76
C VAL A 149 25.51 -1.24 0.61
N ALA A 150 25.93 -0.01 0.78
CA ALA A 150 27.33 0.39 0.77
C ALA A 150 27.99 0.10 2.12
#